data_22262415cb19476d96c894e616997506
#
_entry.id   22262415cb19476d96c894e616997506
#
_cell.length_a   1.000
_cell.length_b   1.000
_cell.length_c   1.000
_cell.angle_alpha   90.00
_cell.angle_beta   90.00
_cell.angle_gamma   90.00
#
_symmetry.space_group_name_H-M   'P 1'
#
loop_
_entity.id
_entity.type
_entity.pdbx_description
1 polymer ?
#
loop_
_entity_poly.entity_id
_entity_poly.type
_entity_poly.pdbx_seq_one_letter_code
_entity_poly.pdbx_strand_id
1 'polypeptide(L)'
;MKTTSLLALSCAVLLFACVSPKKLRQSEEKYNQLNGAYLELQQKYRDCQGNLSASDDEIKGLQNQKSILVGQIGDLNKQVDFLKQNNTQVLNQLKDLSVISASQAESIKKSMDNMSSKDSYIQQLQTTIAQKDSMNMALVMNLKGVLGNLEDSDINIKIDKDVVYIDISDKLLFKSGSYDVTDRAKVVLGKVAKVLNNQPNIEFMVEGNTDSIPFRNGLLLDNWDLSVKRATSVIRILQNNYGIDPKRITAAGRGQYVPVASNNTPEGRAANRRTRIIILPQLDQFFKLLARPKTN
;
A
#
# COMPACT_ATOMS: atom_id res chain seq x y z
N MET A 1 14.64 85.72 18.70
CA MET A 1 14.56 84.69 19.77
C MET A 1 13.31 83.78 19.70
N LYS A 2 12.65 83.62 18.55
CA LYS A 2 11.47 82.74 18.43
C LYS A 2 11.71 81.48 17.53
N THR A 3 12.83 81.39 16.83
CA THR A 3 13.14 80.30 15.95
C THR A 3 13.94 79.20 16.61
N THR A 4 14.71 79.45 17.66
CA THR A 4 15.50 78.48 18.41
C THR A 4 14.65 77.61 19.35
N SER A 5 13.50 78.13 19.80
CA SER A 5 12.58 77.37 20.67
C SER A 5 11.77 76.30 19.90
N LEU A 6 11.51 76.49 18.61
CA LEU A 6 10.77 75.52 17.78
C LEU A 6 11.64 74.35 17.34
N LEU A 7 12.94 74.59 17.15
CA LEU A 7 13.90 73.52 16.81
C LEU A 7 14.18 72.61 17.99
N ALA A 8 14.23 73.14 19.22
CA ALA A 8 14.41 72.33 20.42
C ALA A 8 13.19 71.47 20.74
N LEU A 9 11.97 71.93 20.45
CA LEU A 9 10.76 71.16 20.66
C LEU A 9 10.62 70.02 19.63
N SER A 10 11.05 70.25 18.37
CA SER A 10 11.08 69.24 17.33
C SER A 10 12.07 68.10 17.62
N CYS A 11 13.25 68.42 18.22
CA CYS A 11 14.25 67.40 18.57
C CYS A 11 13.85 66.56 19.79
N ALA A 12 13.08 67.13 20.72
CA ALA A 12 12.56 66.42 21.89
C ALA A 12 11.46 65.37 21.53
N VAL A 13 10.67 65.62 20.49
CA VAL A 13 9.63 64.69 20.05
C VAL A 13 10.23 63.49 19.33
N LEU A 14 11.42 63.61 18.70
CA LEU A 14 12.13 62.49 18.04
C LEU A 14 12.82 61.53 19.04
N LEU A 15 12.98 61.90 20.29
CA LEU A 15 13.63 61.06 21.32
C LEU A 15 12.65 60.09 22.03
N PHE A 16 11.33 60.29 21.89
CA PHE A 16 10.34 59.37 22.46
C PHE A 16 9.97 58.17 21.61
N ALA A 17 10.51 58.05 20.40
CA ALA A 17 10.28 56.91 19.50
C ALA A 17 11.26 55.73 19.70
N CYS A 18 12.03 55.72 20.78
CA CYS A 18 12.93 54.62 21.07
C CYS A 18 12.13 53.43 21.62
N VAL A 19 11.86 52.51 20.76
CA VAL A 19 11.40 51.18 21.17
C VAL A 19 12.42 50.59 22.13
N SER A 20 11.97 50.17 23.31
CA SER A 20 12.83 49.55 24.33
C SER A 20 13.71 48.46 23.65
N PRO A 21 15.05 48.48 23.89
CA PRO A 21 15.95 47.50 23.29
C PRO A 21 15.53 46.04 23.56
N LYS A 22 14.83 45.82 24.68
CA LYS A 22 14.26 44.54 25.04
C LYS A 22 13.12 44.10 24.11
N LYS A 23 12.25 45.04 23.73
CA LYS A 23 11.16 44.77 22.79
C LYS A 23 11.68 44.59 21.34
N LEU A 24 12.73 45.31 20.98
CA LEU A 24 13.39 45.13 19.68
C LEU A 24 14.02 43.73 19.60
N ARG A 25 14.80 43.31 20.59
CA ARG A 25 15.38 41.95 20.63
C ARG A 25 14.31 40.86 20.58
N GLN A 26 13.25 41.01 21.39
CA GLN A 26 12.12 40.05 21.33
C GLN A 26 11.44 40.00 19.96
N SER A 27 11.35 41.12 19.29
CA SER A 27 10.80 41.16 17.93
C SER A 27 11.73 40.52 16.92
N GLU A 28 13.03 40.75 17.03
CA GLU A 28 14.05 40.11 16.19
C GLU A 28 14.10 38.59 16.41
N GLU A 29 14.04 38.12 17.66
CA GLU A 29 13.97 36.70 17.97
C GLU A 29 12.72 36.04 17.35
N LYS A 30 11.55 36.67 17.50
CA LYS A 30 10.32 36.17 16.86
C LYS A 30 10.39 36.20 15.34
N TYR A 31 10.98 37.25 14.78
CA TYR A 31 11.19 37.31 13.33
C TYR A 31 12.11 36.20 12.84
N ASN A 32 13.22 35.95 13.54
CA ASN A 32 14.15 34.89 13.18
C ASN A 32 13.53 33.49 13.32
N GLN A 33 12.73 33.25 14.38
CA GLN A 33 11.97 32.02 14.54
C GLN A 33 10.94 31.82 13.42
N LEU A 34 10.18 32.88 13.10
CA LEU A 34 9.18 32.83 12.04
C LEU A 34 9.84 32.64 10.67
N ASN A 35 10.94 33.32 10.41
CA ASN A 35 11.70 33.19 9.18
C ASN A 35 12.31 31.79 9.03
N GLY A 36 12.82 31.22 10.13
CA GLY A 36 13.28 29.82 10.15
C GLY A 36 12.14 28.83 9.82
N ALA A 37 11.00 28.99 10.48
CA ALA A 37 9.82 28.15 10.21
C ALA A 37 9.30 28.32 8.76
N TYR A 38 9.36 29.55 8.24
CA TYR A 38 8.99 29.82 6.85
C TYR A 38 9.91 29.12 5.85
N LEU A 39 11.21 29.17 6.06
CA LEU A 39 12.20 28.50 5.19
C LEU A 39 12.05 26.98 5.25
N GLU A 40 11.82 26.42 6.43
CA GLU A 40 11.55 24.98 6.60
C GLU A 40 10.26 24.55 5.88
N LEU A 41 9.19 25.33 6.05
CA LEU A 41 7.92 25.06 5.34
C LEU A 41 8.10 25.16 3.83
N GLN A 42 8.86 26.13 3.35
CA GLN A 42 9.16 26.31 1.94
C GLN A 42 9.97 25.14 1.38
N GLN A 43 10.89 24.59 2.18
CA GLN A 43 11.63 23.37 1.79
C GLN A 43 10.69 22.17 1.71
N LYS A 44 9.89 21.92 2.75
CA LYS A 44 8.88 20.85 2.76
C LYS A 44 7.91 20.94 1.58
N TYR A 45 7.51 22.17 1.24
CA TYR A 45 6.64 22.39 0.08
C TYR A 45 7.33 21.99 -1.25
N ARG A 46 8.61 22.37 -1.43
CA ARG A 46 9.39 21.98 -2.62
C ARG A 46 9.59 20.47 -2.71
N ASP A 47 9.90 19.83 -1.57
CA ASP A 47 10.08 18.38 -1.53
C ASP A 47 8.77 17.64 -1.86
N CYS A 48 7.65 18.14 -1.33
CA CYS A 48 6.32 17.61 -1.63
C CYS A 48 5.98 17.78 -3.13
N GLN A 49 6.27 18.93 -3.72
CA GLN A 49 6.08 19.15 -5.17
C GLN A 49 6.97 18.22 -6.00
N GLY A 50 8.22 18.02 -5.58
CA GLY A 50 9.15 17.09 -6.25
C GLY A 50 8.64 15.65 -6.21
N ASN A 51 8.18 15.19 -5.04
CA ASN A 51 7.61 13.86 -4.88
C ASN A 51 6.31 13.67 -5.68
N LEU A 52 5.46 14.70 -5.73
CA LEU A 52 4.24 14.68 -6.54
C LEU A 52 4.56 14.54 -8.02
N SER A 53 5.52 15.33 -8.51
CA SER A 53 5.95 15.26 -9.92
C SER A 53 6.53 13.88 -10.27
N ALA A 54 7.39 13.32 -9.41
CA ALA A 54 7.95 11.99 -9.61
C ALA A 54 6.87 10.89 -9.65
N SER A 55 5.87 10.98 -8.75
CA SER A 55 4.75 10.04 -8.74
C SER A 55 3.86 10.18 -9.99
N ASP A 56 3.65 11.41 -10.46
CA ASP A 56 2.90 11.67 -11.71
C ASP A 56 3.61 11.06 -12.93
N ASP A 57 4.94 11.18 -12.99
CA ASP A 57 5.72 10.62 -14.10
C ASP A 57 5.73 9.08 -14.06
N GLU A 58 5.78 8.48 -12.86
CA GLU A 58 5.65 7.03 -12.69
C GLU A 58 4.25 6.54 -13.12
N ILE A 59 3.19 7.25 -12.73
CA ILE A 59 1.80 6.94 -13.14
C ILE A 59 1.68 6.99 -14.67
N LYS A 60 2.22 8.02 -15.32
CA LYS A 60 2.23 8.13 -16.78
C LYS A 60 3.00 6.98 -17.43
N GLY A 61 4.14 6.62 -16.86
CA GLY A 61 4.94 5.47 -17.30
C GLY A 61 4.16 4.16 -17.26
N LEU A 62 3.52 3.90 -16.13
CA LEU A 62 2.69 2.70 -15.94
C LEU A 62 1.45 2.69 -16.84
N GLN A 63 0.81 3.84 -17.04
CA GLN A 63 -0.32 3.97 -17.97
C GLN A 63 0.10 3.68 -19.42
N ASN A 64 1.29 4.14 -19.82
CA ASN A 64 1.84 3.86 -21.15
C ASN A 64 2.15 2.36 -21.32
N GLN A 65 2.80 1.73 -20.33
CA GLN A 65 3.05 0.29 -20.34
C GLN A 65 1.73 -0.51 -20.42
N LYS A 66 0.72 -0.12 -19.64
CA LYS A 66 -0.61 -0.72 -19.70
C LYS A 66 -1.22 -0.62 -21.10
N SER A 67 -1.12 0.55 -21.73
CA SER A 67 -1.62 0.77 -23.09
C SER A 67 -0.94 -0.14 -24.12
N ILE A 68 0.40 -0.26 -24.03
CA ILE A 68 1.18 -1.16 -24.90
C ILE A 68 0.75 -2.62 -24.72
N LEU A 69 0.62 -3.08 -23.48
CA LEU A 69 0.20 -4.45 -23.18
C LEU A 69 -1.23 -4.75 -23.67
N VAL A 70 -2.14 -3.79 -23.50
CA VAL A 70 -3.51 -3.91 -24.04
C VAL A 70 -3.48 -4.01 -25.57
N GLY A 71 -2.62 -3.24 -26.22
CA GLY A 71 -2.40 -3.34 -27.67
C GLY A 71 -1.90 -4.73 -28.10
N GLN A 72 -0.87 -5.25 -27.40
CA GLN A 72 -0.33 -6.59 -27.67
C GLN A 72 -1.37 -7.70 -27.47
N ILE A 73 -2.20 -7.62 -26.42
CA ILE A 73 -3.30 -8.54 -26.19
C ILE A 73 -4.31 -8.46 -27.34
N GLY A 74 -4.64 -7.26 -27.82
CA GLY A 74 -5.52 -7.07 -28.96
C GLY A 74 -4.98 -7.71 -30.24
N ASP A 75 -3.69 -7.60 -30.51
CA ASP A 75 -3.05 -8.18 -31.67
C ASP A 75 -2.94 -9.72 -31.58
N LEU A 76 -2.64 -10.24 -30.38
CA LEU A 76 -2.66 -11.68 -30.14
C LEU A 76 -4.06 -12.27 -30.35
N ASN A 77 -5.10 -11.60 -29.87
CA ASN A 77 -6.48 -12.03 -30.09
C ASN A 77 -6.83 -12.05 -31.59
N LYS A 78 -6.42 -11.04 -32.37
CA LYS A 78 -6.60 -11.05 -33.84
C LYS A 78 -5.90 -12.24 -34.52
N GLN A 79 -4.66 -12.56 -34.04
CA GLN A 79 -3.93 -13.74 -34.56
C GLN A 79 -4.65 -15.03 -34.22
N VAL A 80 -5.20 -15.18 -33.03
CA VAL A 80 -6.02 -16.34 -32.64
C VAL A 80 -7.26 -16.46 -33.49
N ASP A 81 -7.96 -15.35 -33.72
CA ASP A 81 -9.17 -15.34 -34.56
C ASP A 81 -8.84 -15.69 -36.03
N PHE A 82 -7.74 -15.15 -36.55
CA PHE A 82 -7.25 -15.48 -37.88
C PHE A 82 -6.91 -16.98 -38.02
N LEU A 83 -6.20 -17.54 -37.00
CA LEU A 83 -5.89 -18.97 -36.98
C LEU A 83 -7.15 -19.84 -36.88
N LYS A 84 -8.16 -19.43 -36.12
CA LYS A 84 -9.46 -20.09 -36.04
C LYS A 84 -10.19 -20.08 -37.40
N GLN A 85 -10.22 -18.92 -38.05
CA GLN A 85 -10.85 -18.80 -39.39
C GLN A 85 -10.13 -19.67 -40.42
N ASN A 86 -8.80 -19.65 -40.44
CA ASN A 86 -7.99 -20.49 -41.31
C ASN A 86 -8.23 -21.98 -41.07
N ASN A 87 -8.24 -22.40 -39.79
CA ASN A 87 -8.56 -23.78 -39.45
C ASN A 87 -9.97 -24.18 -39.91
N THR A 88 -10.97 -23.31 -39.75
CA THR A 88 -12.32 -23.55 -40.21
C THR A 88 -12.38 -23.66 -41.74
N GLN A 89 -11.64 -22.81 -42.43
CA GLN A 89 -11.58 -22.83 -43.91
C GLN A 89 -10.88 -24.11 -44.39
N VAL A 90 -9.76 -24.52 -43.79
CA VAL A 90 -9.06 -25.77 -44.08
C VAL A 90 -9.96 -26.98 -43.82
N LEU A 91 -10.72 -26.98 -42.73
CA LEU A 91 -11.68 -28.06 -42.43
C LEU A 91 -12.81 -28.14 -43.45
N ASN A 92 -13.31 -27.00 -43.94
CA ASN A 92 -14.32 -26.98 -45.00
C ASN A 92 -13.76 -27.49 -46.31
N GLN A 93 -12.54 -27.10 -46.71
CA GLN A 93 -11.86 -27.59 -47.88
C GLN A 93 -11.56 -29.10 -47.79
N LEU A 94 -11.18 -29.62 -46.62
CA LEU A 94 -10.97 -31.05 -46.39
C LEU A 94 -12.28 -31.84 -46.41
N LYS A 95 -13.39 -31.25 -46.01
CA LYS A 95 -14.73 -31.82 -46.10
C LYS A 95 -15.16 -31.97 -47.55
N ASP A 96 -14.85 -30.99 -48.40
CA ASP A 96 -15.15 -31.01 -49.84
C ASP A 96 -14.27 -32.02 -50.61
N LEU A 97 -13.06 -32.32 -50.05
CA LEU A 97 -12.12 -33.31 -50.64
C LEU A 97 -12.42 -34.76 -50.29
N SER A 98 -13.52 -35.08 -49.62
CA SER A 98 -14.03 -36.46 -49.36
C SER A 98 -13.00 -37.51 -48.85
N VAL A 99 -11.91 -37.14 -48.21
CA VAL A 99 -10.82 -38.08 -47.87
C VAL A 99 -10.68 -38.30 -46.34
N ILE A 100 -11.50 -37.63 -45.52
CA ILE A 100 -11.37 -37.76 -44.07
C ILE A 100 -12.38 -38.78 -43.53
N SER A 101 -11.88 -39.87 -42.90
CA SER A 101 -12.78 -40.80 -42.19
C SER A 101 -13.58 -40.07 -41.09
N ALA A 102 -14.82 -40.47 -40.88
CA ALA A 102 -15.71 -39.87 -39.87
C ALA A 102 -15.06 -39.73 -38.48
N SER A 103 -14.16 -40.64 -38.13
CA SER A 103 -13.42 -40.63 -36.84
C SER A 103 -12.40 -39.49 -36.74
N GLN A 104 -11.78 -39.08 -37.87
CA GLN A 104 -10.83 -37.96 -37.90
C GLN A 104 -11.59 -36.62 -37.84
N ALA A 105 -12.72 -36.49 -38.50
CA ALA A 105 -13.58 -35.30 -38.41
C ALA A 105 -14.10 -35.08 -36.98
N GLU A 106 -14.51 -36.15 -36.30
CA GLU A 106 -14.93 -36.09 -34.89
C GLU A 106 -13.78 -35.71 -33.94
N SER A 107 -12.59 -36.23 -34.19
CA SER A 107 -11.38 -35.89 -33.39
C SER A 107 -10.99 -34.40 -33.53
N ILE A 108 -11.08 -33.88 -34.79
CA ILE A 108 -10.81 -32.45 -35.06
C ILE A 108 -11.89 -31.59 -34.42
N LYS A 109 -13.17 -31.97 -34.50
CA LYS A 109 -14.27 -31.24 -33.83
C LYS A 109 -14.06 -31.18 -32.31
N LYS A 110 -13.73 -32.32 -31.68
CA LYS A 110 -13.37 -32.35 -30.22
C LYS A 110 -12.21 -31.45 -29.90
N SER A 111 -11.20 -31.36 -30.75
CA SER A 111 -10.05 -30.49 -30.56
C SER A 111 -10.44 -29.00 -30.63
N MET A 112 -11.35 -28.63 -31.55
CA MET A 112 -11.89 -27.28 -31.66
C MET A 112 -12.77 -26.91 -30.47
N ASP A 113 -13.63 -27.82 -30.01
CA ASP A 113 -14.48 -27.62 -28.83
C ASP A 113 -13.62 -27.41 -27.56
N ASN A 114 -12.53 -28.22 -27.42
CA ASN A 114 -11.56 -28.04 -26.36
C ASN A 114 -10.84 -26.68 -26.44
N MET A 115 -10.50 -26.21 -27.65
CA MET A 115 -9.84 -24.93 -27.86
C MET A 115 -10.77 -23.77 -27.49
N SER A 116 -12.04 -23.82 -27.88
CA SER A 116 -13.04 -22.83 -27.49
C SER A 116 -13.28 -22.79 -25.99
N SER A 117 -13.31 -23.95 -25.33
CA SER A 117 -13.42 -24.05 -23.87
C SER A 117 -12.21 -23.42 -23.15
N LYS A 118 -10.99 -23.62 -23.69
CA LYS A 118 -9.77 -23.02 -23.16
C LYS A 118 -9.76 -21.50 -23.32
N ASP A 119 -10.24 -20.98 -24.44
CA ASP A 119 -10.32 -19.53 -24.68
C ASP A 119 -11.29 -18.87 -23.70
N SER A 120 -12.46 -19.45 -23.49
CA SER A 120 -13.43 -18.97 -22.50
C SER A 120 -12.82 -18.96 -21.08
N TYR A 121 -12.07 -19.99 -20.76
CA TYR A 121 -11.35 -20.09 -19.49
C TYR A 121 -10.29 -19.00 -19.34
N ILE A 122 -9.49 -18.73 -20.38
CA ILE A 122 -8.49 -17.67 -20.38
C ILE A 122 -9.15 -16.30 -20.18
N GLN A 123 -10.24 -16.02 -20.88
CA GLN A 123 -10.99 -14.77 -20.70
C GLN A 123 -11.52 -14.61 -19.28
N GLN A 124 -12.03 -15.68 -18.69
CA GLN A 124 -12.51 -15.67 -17.31
C GLN A 124 -11.38 -15.40 -16.32
N LEU A 125 -10.20 -16.01 -16.54
CA LEU A 125 -9.01 -15.74 -15.72
C LEU A 125 -8.58 -14.28 -15.82
N GLN A 126 -8.49 -13.72 -17.02
CA GLN A 126 -8.12 -12.32 -17.25
C GLN A 126 -9.08 -11.36 -16.56
N THR A 127 -10.39 -11.60 -16.66
CA THR A 127 -11.41 -10.80 -15.97
C THR A 127 -11.26 -10.87 -14.45
N THR A 128 -11.00 -12.06 -13.92
CA THR A 128 -10.82 -12.26 -12.48
C THR A 128 -9.57 -11.55 -11.96
N ILE A 129 -8.46 -11.60 -12.70
CA ILE A 129 -7.22 -10.88 -12.35
C ILE A 129 -7.48 -9.38 -12.37
N ALA A 130 -8.11 -8.84 -13.41
CA ALA A 130 -8.41 -7.41 -13.50
C ALA A 130 -9.34 -6.92 -12.36
N GLN A 131 -10.32 -7.72 -11.97
CA GLN A 131 -11.19 -7.42 -10.83
C GLN A 131 -10.41 -7.40 -9.51
N LYS A 132 -9.51 -8.37 -9.30
CA LYS A 132 -8.63 -8.43 -8.12
C LYS A 132 -7.73 -7.21 -8.03
N ASP A 133 -7.11 -6.83 -9.14
CA ASP A 133 -6.22 -5.66 -9.19
C ASP A 133 -6.97 -4.36 -8.87
N SER A 134 -8.17 -4.20 -9.44
CA SER A 134 -9.05 -3.07 -9.15
C SER A 134 -9.44 -3.02 -7.67
N MET A 135 -9.76 -4.17 -7.07
CA MET A 135 -10.12 -4.25 -5.66
C MET A 135 -8.94 -3.92 -4.76
N ASN A 136 -7.74 -4.42 -5.06
CA ASN A 136 -6.52 -4.09 -4.32
C ASN A 136 -6.20 -2.60 -4.38
N MET A 137 -6.33 -1.99 -5.57
CA MET A 137 -6.11 -0.56 -5.75
C MET A 137 -7.13 0.28 -4.96
N ALA A 138 -8.43 -0.07 -5.03
CA ALA A 138 -9.48 0.59 -4.27
C ALA A 138 -9.24 0.49 -2.76
N LEU A 139 -8.80 -0.69 -2.28
CA LEU A 139 -8.46 -0.90 -0.87
C LEU A 139 -7.31 -0.01 -0.43
N VAL A 140 -6.23 0.08 -1.22
CA VAL A 140 -5.08 0.95 -0.92
C VAL A 140 -5.48 2.42 -0.94
N MET A 141 -6.29 2.86 -1.91
CA MET A 141 -6.79 4.24 -1.95
C MET A 141 -7.65 4.57 -0.72
N ASN A 142 -8.54 3.69 -0.32
CA ASN A 142 -9.37 3.85 0.86
C ASN A 142 -8.51 3.90 2.15
N LEU A 143 -7.52 3.02 2.27
CA LEU A 143 -6.59 3.03 3.40
C LEU A 143 -5.78 4.32 3.44
N LYS A 144 -5.19 4.75 2.33
CA LYS A 144 -4.45 6.01 2.25
C LYS A 144 -5.34 7.21 2.55
N GLY A 145 -6.56 7.26 2.04
CA GLY A 145 -7.51 8.34 2.31
C GLY A 145 -7.90 8.46 3.79
N VAL A 146 -8.06 7.34 4.48
CA VAL A 146 -8.43 7.32 5.91
C VAL A 146 -7.22 7.57 6.82
N LEU A 147 -6.02 7.15 6.40
CA LEU A 147 -4.77 7.25 7.16
C LEU A 147 -3.95 8.51 6.83
N GLY A 148 -4.22 9.19 5.72
CA GLY A 148 -3.40 10.26 5.13
C GLY A 148 -3.11 11.51 5.96
N ASN A 149 -3.61 11.60 7.21
CA ASN A 149 -3.28 12.66 8.18
C ASN A 149 -2.31 12.17 9.27
N LEU A 150 -1.76 10.96 9.15
CA LEU A 150 -0.78 10.41 10.07
C LEU A 150 0.61 10.61 9.47
N GLU A 151 1.57 10.99 10.30
CA GLU A 151 2.96 11.18 9.86
C GLU A 151 3.44 9.97 9.05
N ASP A 152 3.80 10.20 7.78
CA ASP A 152 4.11 9.17 6.78
C ASP A 152 5.25 8.20 7.19
N SER A 153 6.06 8.57 8.18
CA SER A 153 7.19 7.75 8.64
C SER A 153 6.80 6.51 9.44
N ASP A 154 5.61 6.48 10.04
CA ASP A 154 5.19 5.42 10.96
C ASP A 154 4.25 4.39 10.31
N ILE A 155 3.67 4.69 9.14
CA ILE A 155 2.74 3.81 8.43
C ILE A 155 3.07 3.83 6.95
N ASN A 156 3.29 2.64 6.38
CA ASN A 156 3.54 2.47 4.95
C ASN A 156 2.56 1.46 4.35
N ILE A 157 1.84 1.85 3.31
CA ILE A 157 0.90 1.01 2.59
C ILE A 157 1.43 0.76 1.20
N LYS A 158 1.65 -0.50 0.86
CA LYS A 158 2.19 -0.92 -0.44
C LYS A 158 1.49 -2.17 -0.97
N ILE A 159 1.55 -2.34 -2.28
CA ILE A 159 1.23 -3.60 -2.96
C ILE A 159 2.56 -4.23 -3.36
N ASP A 160 2.73 -5.49 -3.02
CA ASP A 160 3.86 -6.30 -3.46
C ASP A 160 3.34 -7.70 -3.84
N LYS A 161 3.62 -8.14 -5.07
CA LYS A 161 3.15 -9.43 -5.62
C LYS A 161 1.64 -9.65 -5.41
N ASP A 162 0.84 -8.64 -5.77
CA ASP A 162 -0.62 -8.63 -5.65
C ASP A 162 -1.18 -8.77 -4.23
N VAL A 163 -0.35 -8.57 -3.22
CA VAL A 163 -0.74 -8.58 -1.82
C VAL A 163 -0.62 -7.17 -1.25
N VAL A 164 -1.64 -6.72 -0.55
CA VAL A 164 -1.63 -5.42 0.13
C VAL A 164 -1.00 -5.57 1.51
N TYR A 165 0.02 -4.77 1.76
CA TYR A 165 0.73 -4.69 3.04
C TYR A 165 0.50 -3.33 3.69
N ILE A 166 0.19 -3.34 4.97
CA ILE A 166 0.15 -2.17 5.84
C ILE A 166 1.24 -2.36 6.88
N ASP A 167 2.40 -1.73 6.67
CA ASP A 167 3.51 -1.75 7.61
C ASP A 167 3.32 -0.62 8.63
N ILE A 168 3.34 -0.94 9.91
CA ILE A 168 3.18 0.01 11.01
C ILE A 168 4.40 -0.10 11.92
N SER A 169 5.05 1.03 12.23
CA SER A 169 6.23 1.04 13.09
C SER A 169 5.87 0.61 14.52
N ASP A 170 6.76 -0.16 15.16
CA ASP A 170 6.59 -0.54 16.55
C ASP A 170 6.61 0.66 17.50
N LYS A 171 7.31 1.72 17.14
CA LYS A 171 7.33 2.99 17.89
C LYS A 171 5.93 3.60 18.02
N LEU A 172 5.11 3.49 16.97
CA LEU A 172 3.72 3.92 17.01
C LEU A 172 2.86 2.95 17.81
N LEU A 173 3.04 1.63 17.58
CA LEU A 173 2.14 0.59 18.09
C LEU A 173 2.32 0.31 19.56
N PHE A 174 3.57 0.22 20.06
CA PHE A 174 3.86 -0.32 21.38
C PHE A 174 4.66 0.64 22.26
N LYS A 175 4.49 0.50 23.57
CA LYS A 175 5.42 1.09 24.52
C LYS A 175 6.80 0.44 24.36
N SER A 176 7.88 1.18 24.63
CA SER A 176 9.24 0.68 24.48
C SER A 176 9.45 -0.61 25.25
N GLY A 177 10.02 -1.63 24.61
CA GLY A 177 10.28 -2.94 25.22
C GLY A 177 9.03 -3.73 25.63
N SER A 178 7.86 -3.38 25.10
CA SER A 178 6.57 -3.98 25.47
C SER A 178 5.81 -4.50 24.22
N TYR A 179 4.75 -5.21 24.50
CA TYR A 179 3.68 -5.58 23.59
C TYR A 179 2.34 -4.88 23.93
N ASP A 180 2.36 -3.91 24.85
CA ASP A 180 1.18 -3.12 25.21
C ASP A 180 0.94 -2.05 24.14
N VAL A 181 -0.27 -2.08 23.56
CA VAL A 181 -0.67 -1.19 22.48
C VAL A 181 -0.93 0.21 23.03
N THR A 182 -0.33 1.23 22.42
CA THR A 182 -0.52 2.65 22.79
C THR A 182 -1.92 3.15 22.43
N ASP A 183 -2.41 4.20 23.09
CA ASP A 183 -3.71 4.79 22.75
C ASP A 183 -3.69 5.43 21.36
N ARG A 184 -2.57 6.02 20.94
CA ARG A 184 -2.39 6.52 19.55
C ARG A 184 -2.52 5.39 18.54
N ALA A 185 -1.93 4.23 18.82
CA ALA A 185 -2.06 3.05 17.96
C ALA A 185 -3.51 2.53 17.88
N LYS A 186 -4.27 2.56 18.99
CA LYS A 186 -5.69 2.17 18.97
C LYS A 186 -6.47 3.03 17.97
N VAL A 187 -6.25 4.35 17.95
CA VAL A 187 -6.90 5.24 16.97
C VAL A 187 -6.56 4.85 15.52
N VAL A 188 -5.28 4.58 15.26
CA VAL A 188 -4.82 4.14 13.92
C VAL A 188 -5.44 2.80 13.54
N LEU A 189 -5.39 1.82 14.45
CA LEU A 189 -6.00 0.50 14.23
C LEU A 189 -7.51 0.59 14.01
N GLY A 190 -8.19 1.55 14.65
CA GLY A 190 -9.60 1.83 14.41
C GLY A 190 -9.88 2.32 13.00
N LYS A 191 -9.02 3.18 12.46
CA LYS A 191 -9.13 3.61 11.06
C LYS A 191 -8.94 2.46 10.09
N VAL A 192 -7.92 1.62 10.31
CA VAL A 192 -7.70 0.40 9.51
C VAL A 192 -8.89 -0.55 9.62
N ALA A 193 -9.37 -0.78 10.84
CA ALA A 193 -10.52 -1.65 11.10
C ALA A 193 -11.79 -1.19 10.36
N LYS A 194 -12.03 0.13 10.28
CA LYS A 194 -13.17 0.68 9.53
C LYS A 194 -13.12 0.29 8.05
N VAL A 195 -11.94 0.34 7.43
CA VAL A 195 -11.77 -0.06 6.03
C VAL A 195 -11.94 -1.58 5.88
N LEU A 196 -11.36 -2.37 6.79
CA LEU A 196 -11.47 -3.83 6.76
C LEU A 196 -12.90 -4.34 7.02
N ASN A 197 -13.67 -3.64 7.86
CA ASN A 197 -15.08 -3.99 8.11
C ASN A 197 -15.98 -3.73 6.90
N ASN A 198 -15.63 -2.76 6.05
CA ASN A 198 -16.34 -2.52 4.78
C ASN A 198 -16.08 -3.61 3.73
N GLN A 199 -15.17 -4.54 4.01
CA GLN A 199 -14.79 -5.66 3.15
C GLN A 199 -14.90 -6.98 3.94
N PRO A 200 -16.12 -7.48 4.22
CA PRO A 200 -16.35 -8.60 5.16
C PRO A 200 -15.74 -9.93 4.68
N ASN A 201 -15.50 -10.08 3.39
CA ASN A 201 -14.97 -11.31 2.80
C ASN A 201 -13.44 -11.36 2.78
N ILE A 202 -12.75 -10.28 3.19
CA ILE A 202 -11.29 -10.25 3.22
C ILE A 202 -10.78 -10.89 4.50
N GLU A 203 -9.89 -11.86 4.36
CA GLU A 203 -9.06 -12.39 5.43
C GLU A 203 -7.73 -11.64 5.47
N PHE A 204 -7.14 -11.51 6.64
CA PHE A 204 -5.85 -10.88 6.81
C PHE A 204 -5.04 -11.47 7.95
N MET A 205 -3.74 -11.31 7.85
CA MET A 205 -2.78 -11.75 8.83
C MET A 205 -2.12 -10.55 9.48
N VAL A 206 -1.97 -10.59 10.79
CA VAL A 206 -1.14 -9.63 11.54
C VAL A 206 0.18 -10.31 11.84
N GLU A 207 1.25 -9.79 11.28
CA GLU A 207 2.61 -10.32 11.38
C GLU A 207 3.49 -9.37 12.17
N GLY A 208 4.09 -9.87 13.27
CA GLY A 208 5.09 -9.13 14.05
C GLY A 208 6.50 -9.41 13.54
N ASN A 209 7.32 -8.37 13.48
CA ASN A 209 8.74 -8.45 13.15
C ASN A 209 9.56 -7.69 14.20
N THR A 210 10.75 -8.18 14.53
CA THR A 210 11.69 -7.54 15.45
C THR A 210 12.98 -7.17 14.73
N ASP A 211 13.83 -6.42 15.38
CA ASP A 211 15.24 -6.31 15.03
C ASP A 211 16.04 -7.52 15.54
N SER A 212 17.35 -7.51 15.31
CA SER A 212 18.25 -8.59 15.74
C SER A 212 18.68 -8.51 17.20
N ILE A 213 18.27 -7.48 17.97
CA ILE A 213 18.62 -7.40 19.38
C ILE A 213 17.81 -8.45 20.14
N PRO A 214 18.48 -9.37 20.88
CA PRO A 214 17.77 -10.39 21.63
C PRO A 214 16.85 -9.79 22.69
N PHE A 215 15.62 -10.25 22.73
CA PHE A 215 14.64 -9.85 23.73
C PHE A 215 14.33 -11.02 24.68
N ARG A 216 14.39 -10.76 25.98
CA ARG A 216 13.96 -11.69 27.04
C ARG A 216 13.42 -10.89 28.22
N ASN A 217 12.32 -11.34 28.82
CA ASN A 217 11.73 -10.70 29.99
C ASN A 217 11.18 -11.69 31.03
N GLY A 218 11.68 -12.93 31.04
CA GLY A 218 11.22 -13.98 31.95
C GLY A 218 9.91 -14.66 31.51
N LEU A 219 9.02 -13.94 30.81
CA LEU A 219 7.78 -14.48 30.26
C LEU A 219 7.93 -14.85 28.79
N LEU A 220 8.69 -14.07 28.03
CA LEU A 220 9.01 -14.27 26.63
C LEU A 220 10.45 -14.75 26.51
N LEU A 221 10.67 -15.82 25.76
CA LEU A 221 11.98 -16.47 25.66
C LEU A 221 12.90 -15.76 24.67
N ASP A 222 12.34 -15.25 23.58
CA ASP A 222 13.11 -14.68 22.47
C ASP A 222 12.27 -13.74 21.58
N ASN A 223 12.86 -13.36 20.45
CA ASN A 223 12.22 -12.51 19.46
C ASN A 223 11.05 -13.19 18.73
N TRP A 224 10.99 -14.53 18.69
CA TRP A 224 9.83 -15.26 18.18
C TRP A 224 8.61 -14.99 19.05
N ASP A 225 8.75 -15.21 20.36
CA ASP A 225 7.67 -14.99 21.32
C ASP A 225 7.21 -13.51 21.29
N LEU A 226 8.17 -12.58 21.29
CA LEU A 226 7.85 -11.15 21.24
C LEU A 226 7.05 -10.79 19.99
N SER A 227 7.46 -11.27 18.83
CA SER A 227 6.82 -10.95 17.56
C SER A 227 5.39 -11.51 17.49
N VAL A 228 5.17 -12.75 17.91
CA VAL A 228 3.82 -13.36 18.00
C VAL A 228 2.96 -12.63 19.04
N LYS A 229 3.52 -12.30 20.20
CA LYS A 229 2.80 -11.62 21.28
C LYS A 229 2.33 -10.22 20.83
N ARG A 230 3.15 -9.50 20.10
CA ARG A 230 2.80 -8.21 19.51
C ARG A 230 1.69 -8.33 18.48
N ALA A 231 1.79 -9.30 17.58
CA ALA A 231 0.72 -9.59 16.61
C ALA A 231 -0.62 -9.88 17.31
N THR A 232 -0.61 -10.74 18.33
CA THR A 232 -1.82 -11.08 19.10
C THR A 232 -2.37 -9.91 19.90
N SER A 233 -1.51 -8.97 20.39
CA SER A 233 -1.97 -7.75 21.05
C SER A 233 -2.73 -6.84 20.11
N VAL A 234 -2.24 -6.66 18.87
CA VAL A 234 -2.94 -5.90 17.83
C VAL A 234 -4.28 -6.56 17.46
N ILE A 235 -4.29 -7.88 17.28
CA ILE A 235 -5.52 -8.64 16.97
C ILE A 235 -6.58 -8.45 18.05
N ARG A 236 -6.21 -8.52 19.32
CA ARG A 236 -7.16 -8.29 20.42
C ARG A 236 -7.79 -6.91 20.38
N ILE A 237 -7.04 -5.88 20.01
CA ILE A 237 -7.59 -4.54 19.80
C ILE A 237 -8.55 -4.51 18.62
N LEU A 238 -8.18 -5.10 17.47
CA LEU A 238 -9.04 -5.17 16.29
C LEU A 238 -10.36 -5.92 16.60
N GLN A 239 -10.27 -7.03 17.31
CA GLN A 239 -11.41 -7.85 17.69
C GLN A 239 -12.29 -7.16 18.74
N ASN A 240 -11.71 -6.78 19.89
CA ASN A 240 -12.47 -6.38 21.07
C ASN A 240 -12.97 -4.93 21.00
N ASN A 241 -12.18 -4.03 20.37
CA ASN A 241 -12.51 -2.62 20.29
C ASN A 241 -13.22 -2.24 18.99
N TYR A 242 -12.98 -2.98 17.91
CA TYR A 242 -13.46 -2.61 16.56
C TYR A 242 -14.32 -3.69 15.89
N GLY A 243 -14.61 -4.78 16.59
CA GLY A 243 -15.58 -5.79 16.15
C GLY A 243 -15.17 -6.57 14.89
N ILE A 244 -13.88 -6.70 14.62
CA ILE A 244 -13.42 -7.57 13.52
C ILE A 244 -13.66 -9.03 13.90
N ASP A 245 -14.30 -9.78 12.99
CA ASP A 245 -14.55 -11.21 13.19
C ASP A 245 -13.22 -11.98 13.31
N PRO A 246 -12.97 -12.68 14.43
CA PRO A 246 -11.73 -13.43 14.63
C PRO A 246 -11.49 -14.55 13.61
N LYS A 247 -12.52 -15.02 12.92
CA LYS A 247 -12.37 -16.01 11.83
C LYS A 247 -11.57 -15.47 10.64
N ARG A 248 -11.53 -14.16 10.51
CA ARG A 248 -10.85 -13.46 9.40
C ARG A 248 -9.40 -13.10 9.71
N ILE A 249 -8.94 -13.36 10.95
CA ILE A 249 -7.64 -12.85 11.42
C ILE A 249 -6.71 -13.99 11.77
N THR A 250 -5.50 -13.95 11.24
CA THR A 250 -4.40 -14.85 11.63
C THR A 250 -3.30 -14.05 12.32
N ALA A 251 -2.75 -14.60 13.41
CA ALA A 251 -1.56 -14.06 14.07
C ALA A 251 -0.32 -14.77 13.58
N ALA A 252 0.73 -14.02 13.24
CA ALA A 252 2.02 -14.56 12.86
C ALA A 252 3.16 -13.79 13.53
N GLY A 253 4.29 -14.45 13.71
CA GLY A 253 5.55 -13.83 14.13
C GLY A 253 6.67 -14.26 13.20
N ARG A 254 7.59 -13.35 12.89
CA ARG A 254 8.77 -13.60 12.07
C ARG A 254 10.07 -13.42 12.86
N GLY A 255 9.97 -12.97 14.12
CA GLY A 255 11.15 -12.61 14.88
C GLY A 255 12.01 -11.61 14.11
N GLN A 256 13.30 -11.84 14.09
CA GLN A 256 14.30 -11.01 13.41
C GLN A 256 14.68 -11.50 12.00
N TYR A 257 14.04 -12.54 11.49
CA TYR A 257 14.53 -13.31 10.34
C TYR A 257 14.09 -12.79 8.97
N VAL A 258 13.25 -11.75 8.95
CA VAL A 258 12.81 -11.10 7.70
C VAL A 258 13.07 -9.58 7.79
N PRO A 259 14.37 -9.18 7.83
CA PRO A 259 14.71 -7.76 7.91
C PRO A 259 14.40 -7.04 6.59
N VAL A 260 13.95 -5.79 6.69
CA VAL A 260 13.75 -4.88 5.53
C VAL A 260 14.88 -3.86 5.40
N ALA A 261 15.72 -3.74 6.43
CA ALA A 261 16.89 -2.88 6.46
C ALA A 261 18.02 -3.53 7.27
N SER A 262 19.23 -2.97 7.17
CA SER A 262 20.38 -3.48 7.93
C SER A 262 20.16 -3.36 9.43
N ASN A 263 20.39 -4.44 10.18
CA ASN A 263 20.37 -4.43 11.64
C ASN A 263 21.60 -3.74 12.27
N ASN A 264 22.60 -3.39 11.47
CA ASN A 264 23.83 -2.76 11.96
C ASN A 264 23.61 -1.29 12.37
N THR A 265 22.61 -0.63 11.80
CA THR A 265 22.29 0.78 12.11
C THR A 265 21.06 0.91 13.01
N PRO A 266 20.99 1.93 13.88
CA PRO A 266 19.80 2.19 14.68
C PRO A 266 18.53 2.41 13.83
N GLU A 267 18.65 3.11 12.70
CA GLU A 267 17.59 3.40 11.76
C GLU A 267 17.06 2.12 11.10
N GLY A 268 17.98 1.27 10.65
CA GLY A 268 17.64 -0.03 10.08
C GLY A 268 16.96 -0.96 11.08
N ARG A 269 17.42 -1.00 12.32
CA ARG A 269 16.73 -1.73 13.40
C ARG A 269 15.33 -1.18 13.66
N ALA A 270 15.18 0.15 13.64
CA ALA A 270 13.87 0.79 13.81
C ALA A 270 12.90 0.39 12.68
N ALA A 271 13.37 0.34 11.44
CA ALA A 271 12.57 -0.12 10.29
C ALA A 271 12.22 -1.63 10.38
N ASN A 272 13.10 -2.45 10.97
CA ASN A 272 12.86 -3.87 11.16
C ASN A 272 11.81 -4.13 12.25
N ARG A 273 11.77 -3.32 13.31
CA ARG A 273 10.73 -3.37 14.35
C ARG A 273 9.43 -2.81 13.79
N ARG A 274 8.64 -3.66 13.20
CA ARG A 274 7.34 -3.33 12.58
C ARG A 274 6.32 -4.43 12.78
N THR A 275 5.08 -4.04 12.81
CA THR A 275 3.94 -4.95 12.68
C THR A 275 3.29 -4.72 11.33
N ARG A 276 3.04 -5.79 10.62
CA ARG A 276 2.50 -5.78 9.27
C ARG A 276 1.10 -6.38 9.27
N ILE A 277 0.13 -5.68 8.69
CA ILE A 277 -1.17 -6.25 8.35
C ILE A 277 -1.12 -6.64 6.88
N ILE A 278 -1.31 -7.91 6.60
CA ILE A 278 -1.20 -8.52 5.27
C ILE A 278 -2.59 -8.95 4.85
N ILE A 279 -3.12 -8.35 3.79
CA ILE A 279 -4.39 -8.76 3.23
C ILE A 279 -4.17 -10.05 2.45
N LEU A 280 -4.80 -11.13 2.90
CA LEU A 280 -4.64 -12.43 2.27
C LEU A 280 -5.45 -12.48 0.97
N PRO A 281 -4.87 -12.97 -0.13
CA PRO A 281 -5.60 -13.15 -1.37
C PRO A 281 -6.67 -14.24 -1.16
N GLN A 282 -7.86 -14.02 -1.72
CA GLN A 282 -8.94 -15.02 -1.73
C GLN A 282 -8.57 -16.17 -2.68
N LEU A 283 -7.83 -17.14 -2.17
CA LEU A 283 -7.36 -18.29 -2.94
C LEU A 283 -8.49 -19.23 -3.36
N ASP A 284 -9.61 -19.25 -2.63
CA ASP A 284 -10.75 -20.11 -2.94
C ASP A 284 -11.35 -19.85 -4.33
N GLN A 285 -11.42 -18.58 -4.75
CA GLN A 285 -11.86 -18.23 -6.10
C GLN A 285 -10.86 -18.69 -7.16
N PHE A 286 -9.57 -18.58 -6.86
CA PHE A 286 -8.52 -19.05 -7.74
C PHE A 286 -8.51 -20.58 -7.84
N PHE A 287 -8.65 -21.29 -6.72
CA PHE A 287 -8.73 -22.76 -6.74
C PHE A 287 -10.01 -23.28 -7.42
N LYS A 288 -11.13 -22.57 -7.30
CA LYS A 288 -12.35 -22.90 -8.07
C LYS A 288 -12.14 -22.79 -9.58
N LEU A 289 -11.37 -21.81 -10.01
CA LEU A 289 -11.00 -21.63 -11.42
C LEU A 289 -10.01 -22.70 -11.91
N LEU A 290 -9.08 -23.14 -11.03
CA LEU A 290 -8.14 -24.22 -11.34
C LEU A 290 -8.78 -25.62 -11.28
N ALA A 291 -9.88 -25.76 -10.56
CA ALA A 291 -10.63 -27.01 -10.55
C ALA A 291 -11.17 -27.24 -11.98
N ARG A 292 -10.58 -28.22 -12.68
CA ARG A 292 -11.04 -28.59 -14.02
C ARG A 292 -12.56 -28.76 -14.01
N PRO A 293 -13.31 -28.18 -14.96
CA PRO A 293 -14.68 -28.58 -15.15
C PRO A 293 -14.69 -30.10 -15.31
N LYS A 294 -15.51 -30.78 -14.49
CA LYS A 294 -15.72 -32.21 -14.66
C LYS A 294 -16.26 -32.39 -16.07
N THR A 295 -15.42 -32.87 -16.98
CA THR A 295 -15.87 -33.34 -18.27
C THR A 295 -16.74 -34.56 -17.98
N ASN A 296 -18.06 -34.37 -18.12
CA ASN A 296 -19.00 -35.48 -18.21
C ASN A 296 -18.80 -36.23 -19.53
#